data_9a71372f21a01b8e165ccf91304f8dd0
#
_entry.id   9a71372f21a01b8e165ccf91304f8dd0
#
_cell.length_a   1.000
_cell.length_b   1.000
_cell.length_c   1.000
_cell.angle_alpha   90.00
_cell.angle_beta   90.00
_cell.angle_gamma   90.00
#
_symmetry.space_group_name_H-M   'P 1'
#
loop_
_entity.id
_entity.type
_entity.pdbx_description
1 polymer ?
#
loop_
_entity_poly.entity_id
_entity_poly.type
_entity_poly.pdbx_seq_one_letter_code
_entity_poly.pdbx_strand_id
1 'polypeptide(L)'
;KNQYNNIQQLFFFAAGIGNPAKKEQSERMLQGMFPKAALVVDSDLLAAAWACAGNKPAILGILGTGSNACVYDGHRITQLTTSLGWILGDEGSGSHLGKQLLRHFTYGNLPPDLHEMFVEKYRLDLPSVLQLLYHTERPNTRIAQYTEFLYQHRSQPFVHDLIIASFKEFVENHLEKFSQFGSLPIHFI
;
A
#
# COMPACT_ATOMS: atom_id res chain seq x y z
N LYS A 1 -36.38 -7.50 14.21
CA LYS A 1 -35.60 -8.76 14.12
C LYS A 1 -34.29 -8.43 13.46
N ASN A 2 -33.17 -8.75 14.11
CA ASN A 2 -31.85 -8.47 13.55
C ASN A 2 -31.63 -9.33 12.28
N GLN A 3 -31.63 -8.71 11.11
CA GLN A 3 -31.51 -9.37 9.81
C GLN A 3 -30.21 -10.18 9.65
N TYR A 4 -29.24 -9.97 10.54
CA TYR A 4 -27.92 -10.61 10.53
C TYR A 4 -27.85 -11.90 11.36
N ASN A 5 -28.95 -12.33 12.00
CA ASN A 5 -28.96 -13.52 12.85
C ASN A 5 -28.72 -14.85 12.11
N ASN A 6 -28.77 -14.85 10.79
CA ASN A 6 -28.57 -16.06 9.97
C ASN A 6 -27.13 -16.18 9.44
N ILE A 7 -26.26 -15.20 9.70
CA ILE A 7 -24.85 -15.26 9.31
C ILE A 7 -24.12 -16.18 10.29
N GLN A 8 -23.57 -17.26 9.75
CA GLN A 8 -22.85 -18.26 10.55
C GLN A 8 -21.35 -17.98 10.62
N GLN A 9 -20.79 -17.31 9.60
CA GLN A 9 -19.36 -17.01 9.51
C GLN A 9 -19.14 -15.63 8.89
N LEU A 10 -18.22 -14.86 9.46
CA LEU A 10 -17.86 -13.54 8.98
C LEU A 10 -16.33 -13.40 8.94
N PHE A 11 -15.81 -13.08 7.77
CA PHE A 11 -14.41 -12.74 7.56
C PHE A 11 -14.29 -11.23 7.40
N PHE A 12 -13.45 -10.60 8.21
CA PHE A 12 -13.19 -9.17 8.18
C PHE A 12 -11.69 -8.91 8.17
N PHE A 13 -11.21 -8.35 7.07
CA PHE A 13 -9.81 -8.00 6.89
C PHE A 13 -9.68 -6.51 6.62
N ALA A 14 -8.78 -5.84 7.33
CA ALA A 14 -8.56 -4.42 7.12
C ALA A 14 -7.14 -3.98 7.46
N ALA A 15 -6.71 -2.88 6.79
CA ALA A 15 -5.46 -2.23 7.08
C ALA A 15 -5.40 -1.74 8.55
N GLY A 16 -4.24 -1.91 9.18
CA GLY A 16 -4.00 -1.44 10.55
C GLY A 16 -4.61 -2.29 11.66
N ILE A 17 -5.26 -3.40 11.36
CA ILE A 17 -5.78 -4.39 12.36
C ILE A 17 -4.65 -5.30 12.92
N GLY A 18 -3.45 -5.25 12.38
CA GLY A 18 -2.30 -5.96 12.97
C GLY A 18 -1.95 -5.54 14.42
N ASN A 19 -2.52 -4.44 14.90
CA ASN A 19 -2.44 -4.05 16.31
C ASN A 19 -3.49 -4.82 17.13
N PRO A 20 -3.07 -5.57 18.20
CA PRO A 20 -3.98 -6.39 19.01
C PRO A 20 -5.18 -5.62 19.58
N ALA A 21 -4.98 -4.39 20.06
CA ALA A 21 -6.07 -3.57 20.62
C ALA A 21 -7.12 -3.20 19.56
N LYS A 22 -6.69 -2.87 18.34
CA LYS A 22 -7.62 -2.59 17.23
C LYS A 22 -8.34 -3.83 16.77
N LYS A 23 -7.66 -4.98 16.75
CA LYS A 23 -8.26 -6.28 16.42
C LYS A 23 -9.39 -6.60 17.41
N GLU A 24 -9.11 -6.56 18.69
CA GLU A 24 -10.09 -6.81 19.76
C GLU A 24 -11.27 -5.83 19.73
N GLN A 25 -11.02 -4.55 19.45
CA GLN A 25 -12.09 -3.56 19.28
C GLN A 25 -13.00 -3.91 18.11
N SER A 26 -12.41 -4.30 16.96
CA SER A 26 -13.17 -4.70 15.77
C SER A 26 -13.98 -5.97 16.02
N GLU A 27 -13.39 -6.97 16.69
CA GLU A 27 -14.07 -8.20 17.07
C GLU A 27 -15.28 -7.92 17.96
N ARG A 28 -15.13 -7.09 19.00
CA ARG A 28 -16.25 -6.71 19.88
C ARG A 28 -17.36 -5.99 19.13
N MET A 29 -17.01 -5.06 18.25
CA MET A 29 -18.00 -4.33 17.45
C MET A 29 -18.76 -5.27 16.51
N LEU A 30 -18.04 -6.13 15.79
CA LEU A 30 -18.64 -7.08 14.85
C LEU A 30 -19.48 -8.14 15.57
N GLN A 31 -19.04 -8.64 16.73
CA GLN A 31 -19.82 -9.59 17.53
C GLN A 31 -21.15 -8.98 18.01
N GLY A 32 -21.17 -7.68 18.32
CA GLY A 32 -22.42 -6.98 18.65
C GLY A 32 -23.38 -6.88 17.47
N MET A 33 -22.87 -6.77 16.25
CA MET A 33 -23.69 -6.73 15.02
C MET A 33 -24.11 -8.11 14.54
N PHE A 34 -23.25 -9.12 14.68
CA PHE A 34 -23.39 -10.49 14.19
C PHE A 34 -23.25 -11.51 15.33
N PRO A 35 -24.21 -11.56 16.28
CA PRO A 35 -24.03 -12.28 17.55
C PRO A 35 -23.88 -13.79 17.41
N LYS A 36 -24.30 -14.37 16.29
CA LYS A 36 -24.23 -15.81 16.01
C LYS A 36 -23.12 -16.21 15.05
N ALA A 37 -22.40 -15.23 14.49
CA ALA A 37 -21.35 -15.51 13.53
C ALA A 37 -20.05 -15.94 14.22
N ALA A 38 -19.37 -16.95 13.68
CA ALA A 38 -17.96 -17.19 13.94
C ALA A 38 -17.16 -16.09 13.20
N LEU A 39 -16.36 -15.32 13.95
CA LEU A 39 -15.61 -14.21 13.39
C LEU A 39 -14.18 -14.62 13.07
N VAL A 40 -13.71 -14.20 11.91
CA VAL A 40 -12.29 -14.15 11.55
C VAL A 40 -11.94 -12.70 11.27
N VAL A 41 -11.19 -12.09 12.16
CA VAL A 41 -10.75 -10.69 12.06
C VAL A 41 -9.24 -10.66 11.98
N ASP A 42 -8.68 -10.13 10.90
CA ASP A 42 -7.23 -10.04 10.73
C ASP A 42 -6.83 -8.92 9.75
N SER A 43 -5.53 -8.79 9.52
CA SER A 43 -4.96 -7.80 8.63
C SER A 43 -5.30 -8.09 7.15
N ASP A 44 -5.27 -7.05 6.34
CA ASP A 44 -5.34 -7.13 4.89
C ASP A 44 -4.20 -7.99 4.30
N LEU A 45 -3.02 -7.97 4.93
CA LEU A 45 -1.89 -8.85 4.58
C LEU A 45 -2.24 -10.34 4.64
N LEU A 46 -3.00 -10.77 5.66
CA LEU A 46 -3.41 -12.18 5.75
C LEU A 46 -4.41 -12.55 4.66
N ALA A 47 -5.34 -11.65 4.34
CA ALA A 47 -6.25 -11.86 3.21
C ALA A 47 -5.49 -11.95 1.89
N ALA A 48 -4.52 -11.08 1.68
CA ALA A 48 -3.61 -11.09 0.55
C ALA A 48 -2.86 -12.43 0.45
N ALA A 49 -2.32 -12.91 1.58
CA ALA A 49 -1.61 -14.19 1.66
C ALA A 49 -2.50 -15.36 1.23
N TRP A 50 -3.71 -15.42 1.75
CA TRP A 50 -4.67 -16.47 1.38
C TRP A 50 -5.03 -16.42 -0.10
N ALA A 51 -5.24 -15.22 -0.64
CA ALA A 51 -5.60 -15.03 -2.05
C ALA A 51 -4.48 -15.45 -3.02
N CYS A 52 -3.22 -15.11 -2.69
CA CYS A 52 -2.09 -15.32 -3.60
C CYS A 52 -1.35 -16.64 -3.40
N ALA A 53 -1.18 -17.08 -2.15
CA ALA A 53 -0.35 -18.23 -1.81
C ALA A 53 -1.17 -19.45 -1.34
N GLY A 54 -2.44 -19.27 -0.98
CA GLY A 54 -3.26 -20.34 -0.41
C GLY A 54 -2.62 -20.89 0.86
N ASN A 55 -2.29 -22.17 0.87
CA ASN A 55 -1.64 -22.85 2.00
C ASN A 55 -0.13 -23.05 1.81
N LYS A 56 0.51 -22.31 0.90
CA LYS A 56 1.94 -22.45 0.61
C LYS A 56 2.72 -21.27 1.23
N PRO A 57 3.91 -21.55 1.79
CA PRO A 57 4.78 -20.46 2.27
C PRO A 57 5.19 -19.52 1.14
N ALA A 58 5.22 -18.22 1.44
CA ALA A 58 5.58 -17.17 0.48
C ALA A 58 6.03 -15.89 1.19
N ILE A 59 6.71 -15.03 0.46
CA ILE A 59 6.87 -13.62 0.79
C ILE A 59 5.78 -12.85 0.04
N LEU A 60 5.13 -11.90 0.71
CA LEU A 60 4.09 -11.09 0.11
C LEU A 60 4.46 -9.62 0.21
N GLY A 61 4.27 -8.90 -0.89
CA GLY A 61 4.38 -7.45 -0.98
C GLY A 61 3.03 -6.84 -1.36
N ILE A 62 2.56 -5.88 -0.58
CA ILE A 62 1.42 -5.04 -0.94
C ILE A 62 1.94 -3.69 -1.40
N LEU A 63 1.56 -3.28 -2.61
CA LEU A 63 1.92 -2.01 -3.23
C LEU A 63 0.65 -1.26 -3.65
N GLY A 64 0.02 -0.63 -2.66
CA GLY A 64 -1.18 0.19 -2.85
C GLY A 64 -0.90 1.69 -2.69
N THR A 65 -1.74 2.41 -1.96
CA THR A 65 -1.46 3.79 -1.52
C THR A 65 -0.20 3.86 -0.66
N GLY A 66 -0.02 2.93 0.27
CA GLY A 66 1.23 2.66 1.00
C GLY A 66 1.81 1.32 0.58
N SER A 67 2.90 0.89 1.23
CA SER A 67 3.50 -0.42 0.99
C SER A 67 3.74 -1.19 2.29
N ASN A 68 3.76 -2.52 2.16
CA ASN A 68 4.12 -3.41 3.26
C ASN A 68 4.60 -4.75 2.72
N ALA A 69 5.35 -5.51 3.52
CA ALA A 69 5.75 -6.85 3.17
C ALA A 69 5.74 -7.79 4.38
N CYS A 70 5.52 -9.08 4.12
CA CYS A 70 5.52 -10.10 5.16
C CYS A 70 6.01 -11.46 4.66
N VAL A 71 6.41 -12.30 5.60
CA VAL A 71 6.60 -13.73 5.40
C VAL A 71 5.37 -14.48 5.91
N TYR A 72 4.83 -15.32 5.07
CA TYR A 72 3.70 -16.18 5.33
C TYR A 72 4.16 -17.66 5.30
N ASP A 73 3.78 -18.46 6.31
CA ASP A 73 4.21 -19.86 6.44
C ASP A 73 3.25 -20.88 5.82
N GLY A 74 2.20 -20.42 5.17
CA GLY A 74 1.10 -21.23 4.64
C GLY A 74 -0.15 -21.22 5.54
N HIS A 75 -0.06 -20.67 6.75
CA HIS A 75 -1.17 -20.58 7.71
C HIS A 75 -1.30 -19.20 8.35
N ARG A 76 -0.18 -18.54 8.66
CA ARG A 76 -0.13 -17.25 9.36
C ARG A 76 1.06 -16.40 8.89
N ILE A 77 0.98 -15.13 9.15
CA ILE A 77 2.11 -14.21 8.98
C ILE A 77 3.09 -14.44 10.14
N THR A 78 4.35 -14.73 9.80
CA THR A 78 5.42 -15.02 10.77
C THR A 78 6.40 -13.88 10.95
N GLN A 79 6.55 -13.03 9.93
CA GLN A 79 7.42 -11.85 9.96
C GLN A 79 6.76 -10.70 9.19
N LEU A 80 7.00 -9.48 9.68
CA LEU A 80 6.57 -8.24 9.05
C LEU A 80 7.78 -7.33 8.90
N THR A 81 7.82 -6.55 7.81
CA THR A 81 8.78 -5.45 7.72
C THR A 81 8.34 -4.26 8.57
N THR A 82 9.29 -3.42 8.95
CA THR A 82 9.01 -2.17 9.64
C THR A 82 8.32 -1.21 8.67
N SER A 83 7.09 -0.81 8.95
CA SER A 83 6.39 0.22 8.20
C SER A 83 6.61 1.57 8.86
N LEU A 84 7.22 2.50 8.14
CA LEU A 84 7.43 3.89 8.57
C LEU A 84 6.32 4.83 8.13
N GLY A 85 5.36 4.31 7.36
CA GLY A 85 4.28 5.08 6.76
C GLY A 85 4.75 6.03 5.66
N TRP A 86 3.81 6.77 5.06
CA TRP A 86 4.01 7.51 3.83
C TRP A 86 5.02 8.67 3.91
N ILE A 87 5.31 9.18 5.11
CA ILE A 87 6.25 10.31 5.28
C ILE A 87 7.68 9.83 5.10
N LEU A 88 8.09 8.78 5.79
CA LEU A 88 9.46 8.30 5.85
C LEU A 88 9.71 7.00 5.09
N GLY A 89 8.67 6.30 4.67
CA GLY A 89 8.72 5.01 4.02
C GLY A 89 7.68 4.87 2.92
N ASP A 90 7.00 3.73 2.91
CA ASP A 90 6.05 3.28 1.88
C ASP A 90 6.71 3.20 0.49
N GLU A 91 8.00 2.85 0.40
CA GLU A 91 8.76 2.70 -0.83
C GLU A 91 8.02 1.79 -1.82
N GLY A 92 8.09 2.08 -3.10
CA GLY A 92 7.38 1.34 -4.15
C GLY A 92 5.88 1.61 -4.26
N SER A 93 5.27 2.24 -3.25
CA SER A 93 3.83 2.54 -3.22
C SER A 93 3.43 3.69 -4.12
N GLY A 94 2.10 3.84 -4.31
CA GLY A 94 1.55 4.99 -5.02
C GLY A 94 1.88 6.33 -4.36
N SER A 95 1.87 6.41 -3.03
CA SER A 95 2.26 7.64 -2.33
C SER A 95 3.75 7.95 -2.47
N HIS A 96 4.61 6.94 -2.48
CA HIS A 96 6.05 7.13 -2.71
C HIS A 96 6.31 7.62 -4.14
N LEU A 97 5.78 6.92 -5.14
CA LEU A 97 5.90 7.31 -6.56
C LEU A 97 5.35 8.72 -6.81
N GLY A 98 4.19 9.03 -6.26
CA GLY A 98 3.58 10.36 -6.39
C GLY A 98 4.41 11.46 -5.71
N LYS A 99 5.02 11.20 -4.53
CA LYS A 99 5.97 12.13 -3.90
C LYS A 99 7.18 12.40 -4.78
N GLN A 100 7.78 11.36 -5.36
CA GLN A 100 8.93 11.52 -6.24
C GLN A 100 8.56 12.36 -7.47
N LEU A 101 7.42 12.09 -8.10
CA LEU A 101 6.93 12.86 -9.24
C LEU A 101 6.72 14.34 -8.87
N LEU A 102 5.99 14.64 -7.79
CA LEU A 102 5.73 16.00 -7.32
C LEU A 102 7.03 16.74 -6.96
N ARG A 103 8.00 16.05 -6.36
CA ARG A 103 9.32 16.59 -6.05
C ARG A 103 10.08 16.99 -7.31
N HIS A 104 10.11 16.13 -8.33
CA HIS A 104 10.73 16.45 -9.62
C HIS A 104 10.03 17.60 -10.32
N PHE A 105 8.70 17.62 -10.27
CA PHE A 105 7.89 18.72 -10.82
C PHE A 105 8.23 20.05 -10.15
N THR A 106 8.18 20.13 -8.83
CA THR A 106 8.37 21.39 -8.09
C THR A 106 9.80 21.93 -8.17
N TYR A 107 10.80 21.04 -8.34
CA TYR A 107 12.19 21.47 -8.54
C TYR A 107 12.53 21.74 -10.01
N GLY A 108 11.60 21.59 -10.95
CA GLY A 108 11.85 21.79 -12.37
C GLY A 108 12.76 20.74 -13.00
N ASN A 109 12.80 19.52 -12.42
CA ASN A 109 13.65 18.41 -12.87
C ASN A 109 12.94 17.45 -13.81
N LEU A 110 11.67 17.70 -14.15
CA LEU A 110 10.99 16.92 -15.18
C LEU A 110 11.54 17.31 -16.58
N PRO A 111 11.67 16.34 -17.51
CA PRO A 111 11.87 16.66 -18.91
C PRO A 111 10.82 17.65 -19.42
N PRO A 112 11.17 18.60 -20.30
CA PRO A 112 10.27 19.69 -20.69
C PRO A 112 8.91 19.23 -21.21
N ASP A 113 8.88 18.20 -22.03
CA ASP A 113 7.66 17.59 -22.57
C ASP A 113 6.77 17.00 -21.47
N LEU A 114 7.36 16.25 -20.53
CA LEU A 114 6.63 15.70 -19.38
C LEU A 114 6.13 16.81 -18.44
N HIS A 115 6.92 17.88 -18.27
CA HIS A 115 6.52 19.03 -17.44
C HIS A 115 5.28 19.71 -18.04
N GLU A 116 5.28 20.00 -19.34
CA GLU A 116 4.14 20.60 -20.05
C GLU A 116 2.87 19.74 -19.94
N MET A 117 2.99 18.43 -20.22
CA MET A 117 1.87 17.49 -20.09
C MET A 117 1.33 17.41 -18.64
N PHE A 118 2.22 17.48 -17.64
CA PHE A 118 1.83 17.42 -16.25
C PHE A 118 1.07 18.68 -15.83
N VAL A 119 1.56 19.87 -16.22
CA VAL A 119 0.89 21.15 -15.97
C VAL A 119 -0.46 21.21 -16.68
N GLU A 120 -0.54 20.80 -17.94
CA GLU A 120 -1.80 20.77 -18.70
C GLU A 120 -2.86 19.90 -18.00
N LYS A 121 -2.45 18.68 -17.56
CA LYS A 121 -3.38 17.72 -16.93
C LYS A 121 -3.84 18.15 -15.55
N TYR A 122 -2.94 18.62 -14.70
CA TYR A 122 -3.23 18.84 -13.28
C TYR A 122 -3.32 20.31 -12.86
N ARG A 123 -2.82 21.23 -13.69
CA ARG A 123 -2.82 22.68 -13.43
C ARG A 123 -2.25 23.04 -12.06
N LEU A 124 -1.20 22.31 -11.65
CA LEU A 124 -0.54 22.51 -10.36
C LEU A 124 0.57 23.55 -10.47
N ASP A 125 0.74 24.25 -9.36
CA ASP A 125 1.89 25.10 -9.05
C ASP A 125 2.42 24.76 -7.66
N LEU A 126 3.51 25.39 -7.24
CA LEU A 126 4.09 25.13 -5.92
C LEU A 126 3.11 25.41 -4.77
N PRO A 127 2.35 26.53 -4.74
CA PRO A 127 1.34 26.75 -3.71
C PRO A 127 0.29 25.63 -3.64
N SER A 128 -0.20 25.14 -4.76
CA SER A 128 -1.17 24.04 -4.83
C SER A 128 -0.60 22.73 -4.29
N VAL A 129 0.66 22.43 -4.59
CA VAL A 129 1.36 21.26 -4.05
C VAL A 129 1.52 21.37 -2.54
N LEU A 130 1.91 22.54 -2.01
CA LEU A 130 2.02 22.74 -0.57
C LEU A 130 0.65 22.65 0.13
N GLN A 131 -0.40 23.20 -0.47
CA GLN A 131 -1.77 23.06 0.02
C GLN A 131 -2.17 21.57 0.08
N LEU A 132 -1.88 20.78 -0.95
CA LEU A 132 -2.13 19.35 -0.99
C LEU A 132 -1.43 18.61 0.17
N LEU A 133 -0.14 18.94 0.41
CA LEU A 133 0.68 18.21 1.39
C LEU A 133 0.31 18.53 2.83
N TYR A 134 0.00 19.79 3.15
CA TYR A 134 -0.09 20.26 4.53
C TYR A 134 -1.51 20.60 5.00
N HIS A 135 -2.46 20.77 4.06
CA HIS A 135 -3.79 21.29 4.39
C HIS A 135 -4.95 20.42 3.86
N THR A 136 -4.64 19.20 3.37
CA THR A 136 -5.67 18.25 2.92
C THR A 136 -5.79 17.06 3.87
N GLU A 137 -7.00 16.54 3.99
CA GLU A 137 -7.18 15.24 4.65
C GLU A 137 -6.61 14.11 3.78
N ARG A 138 -5.89 13.17 4.40
CA ARG A 138 -5.27 12.00 3.75
C ARG A 138 -4.41 12.37 2.54
N PRO A 139 -3.37 13.20 2.73
CA PRO A 139 -2.53 13.67 1.62
C PRO A 139 -1.87 12.51 0.85
N ASN A 140 -1.50 11.44 1.53
CA ASN A 140 -0.94 10.22 0.91
C ASN A 140 -1.86 9.63 -0.17
N THR A 141 -3.17 9.55 0.08
CA THR A 141 -4.13 9.05 -0.91
C THR A 141 -4.23 9.96 -2.12
N ARG A 142 -4.18 11.29 -1.89
CA ARG A 142 -4.19 12.29 -2.98
C ARG A 142 -2.90 12.23 -3.80
N ILE A 143 -1.75 12.12 -3.13
CA ILE A 143 -0.44 11.99 -3.78
C ILE A 143 -0.39 10.73 -4.63
N ALA A 144 -0.91 9.60 -4.14
CA ALA A 144 -0.93 8.34 -4.87
C ALA A 144 -1.69 8.42 -6.21
N GLN A 145 -2.64 9.34 -6.36
CA GLN A 145 -3.38 9.52 -7.62
C GLN A 145 -2.49 9.97 -8.79
N TYR A 146 -1.36 10.62 -8.53
CA TYR A 146 -0.43 11.04 -9.58
C TYR A 146 0.33 9.87 -10.23
N THR A 147 0.24 8.67 -9.68
CA THR A 147 0.78 7.46 -10.33
C THR A 147 0.07 7.13 -11.64
N GLU A 148 -1.15 7.61 -11.84
CA GLU A 148 -1.82 7.52 -13.12
C GLU A 148 -1.02 8.18 -14.24
N PHE A 149 -0.43 9.35 -13.97
CA PHE A 149 0.45 10.04 -14.93
C PHE A 149 1.69 9.20 -15.23
N LEU A 150 2.35 8.67 -14.20
CA LEU A 150 3.49 7.80 -14.38
C LEU A 150 3.13 6.55 -15.21
N TYR A 151 1.98 5.93 -14.95
CA TYR A 151 1.52 4.78 -15.72
C TYR A 151 1.28 5.13 -17.20
N GLN A 152 0.66 6.27 -17.48
CA GLN A 152 0.40 6.73 -18.85
C GLN A 152 1.69 7.01 -19.64
N HIS A 153 2.72 7.50 -18.95
CA HIS A 153 4.01 7.87 -19.56
C HIS A 153 5.15 6.89 -19.25
N ARG A 154 4.85 5.66 -18.80
CA ARG A 154 5.83 4.65 -18.35
C ARG A 154 6.87 4.22 -19.39
N SER A 155 6.63 4.48 -20.68
CA SER A 155 7.58 4.24 -21.77
C SER A 155 8.63 5.35 -21.90
N GLN A 156 8.44 6.49 -21.29
CA GLN A 156 9.43 7.57 -21.23
C GLN A 156 10.58 7.16 -20.33
N PRO A 157 11.85 7.30 -20.76
CA PRO A 157 13.02 6.86 -19.96
C PRO A 157 13.01 7.40 -18.54
N PHE A 158 12.76 8.69 -18.38
CA PHE A 158 12.72 9.33 -17.07
C PHE A 158 11.67 8.68 -16.13
N VAL A 159 10.47 8.44 -16.64
CA VAL A 159 9.37 7.82 -15.85
C VAL A 159 9.69 6.37 -15.52
N HIS A 160 10.21 5.63 -16.50
CA HIS A 160 10.65 4.25 -16.30
C HIS A 160 11.69 4.17 -15.18
N ASP A 161 12.73 5.00 -15.22
CA ASP A 161 13.81 4.99 -14.23
C ASP A 161 13.30 5.38 -12.84
N LEU A 162 12.39 6.35 -12.75
CA LEU A 162 11.75 6.74 -11.49
C LEU A 162 10.95 5.57 -10.88
N ILE A 163 10.19 4.85 -11.69
CA ILE A 163 9.41 3.68 -11.24
C ILE A 163 10.35 2.57 -10.77
N ILE A 164 11.37 2.25 -11.56
CA ILE A 164 12.35 1.20 -11.23
C ILE A 164 13.11 1.55 -9.95
N ALA A 165 13.55 2.80 -9.78
CA ALA A 165 14.21 3.23 -8.56
C ALA A 165 13.32 3.04 -7.32
N SER A 166 12.05 3.42 -7.41
CA SER A 166 11.08 3.26 -6.32
C SER A 166 10.84 1.79 -5.94
N PHE A 167 10.70 0.91 -6.93
CA PHE A 167 10.55 -0.54 -6.66
C PHE A 167 11.84 -1.17 -6.12
N LYS A 168 13.00 -0.71 -6.57
CA LYS A 168 14.29 -1.16 -6.06
C LYS A 168 14.42 -0.83 -4.56
N GLU A 169 14.07 0.39 -4.16
CA GLU A 169 14.03 0.79 -2.75
C GLU A 169 13.11 -0.13 -1.93
N PHE A 170 11.94 -0.51 -2.46
CA PHE A 170 11.05 -1.46 -1.80
C PHE A 170 11.70 -2.84 -1.62
N VAL A 171 12.35 -3.36 -2.66
CA VAL A 171 13.05 -4.65 -2.58
C VAL A 171 14.14 -4.60 -1.52
N GLU A 172 15.01 -3.59 -1.56
CA GLU A 172 16.17 -3.43 -0.67
C GLU A 172 15.76 -3.19 0.80
N ASN A 173 14.71 -2.41 1.04
CA ASN A 173 14.28 -2.01 2.38
C ASN A 173 13.29 -2.98 3.02
N HIS A 174 12.58 -3.77 2.22
CA HIS A 174 11.54 -4.68 2.71
C HIS A 174 11.84 -6.15 2.41
N LEU A 175 11.97 -6.54 1.13
CA LEU A 175 12.03 -7.96 0.78
C LEU A 175 13.37 -8.60 1.16
N GLU A 176 14.49 -7.93 0.91
CA GLU A 176 15.84 -8.43 1.23
C GLU A 176 16.12 -8.51 2.73
N LYS A 177 15.26 -7.91 3.57
CA LYS A 177 15.38 -8.02 5.04
C LYS A 177 14.90 -9.38 5.57
N PHE A 178 14.15 -10.13 4.78
CA PHE A 178 13.73 -11.48 5.15
C PHE A 178 14.82 -12.51 4.84
N SER A 179 15.15 -13.35 5.80
CA SER A 179 16.11 -14.45 5.61
C SER A 179 15.65 -15.47 4.55
N GLN A 180 14.36 -15.49 4.23
CA GLN A 180 13.75 -16.34 3.21
C GLN A 180 13.81 -15.73 1.79
N PHE A 181 14.34 -14.51 1.64
CA PHE A 181 14.50 -13.88 0.33
C PHE A 181 15.37 -14.76 -0.57
N GLY A 182 14.91 -14.99 -1.79
CA GLY A 182 15.57 -15.91 -2.74
C GLY A 182 15.24 -17.40 -2.56
N SER A 183 14.58 -17.80 -1.45
CA SER A 183 14.19 -19.19 -1.20
C SER A 183 12.69 -19.45 -1.29
N LEU A 184 11.86 -18.44 -0.98
CA LEU A 184 10.40 -18.50 -1.10
C LEU A 184 9.92 -17.75 -2.35
N PRO A 185 8.79 -18.16 -2.93
CA PRO A 185 8.14 -17.37 -3.97
C PRO A 185 7.68 -16.01 -3.41
N ILE A 186 7.72 -14.99 -4.28
CA ILE A 186 7.27 -13.64 -3.94
C ILE A 186 6.00 -13.35 -4.71
N HIS A 187 4.97 -12.89 -4.02
CA HIS A 187 3.71 -12.45 -4.61
C HIS A 187 3.47 -10.98 -4.30
N PHE A 188 2.94 -10.24 -5.28
CA PHE A 188 2.56 -8.84 -5.16
C PHE A 188 1.05 -8.66 -5.34
N ILE A 189 0.50 -7.71 -4.59
CA ILE A 189 -0.88 -7.26 -4.67
C ILE A 189 -0.92 -5.74 -4.68
#